data_4cb859252b333ca599215a97d308e99d
#
_entry.id   4cb859252b333ca599215a97d308e99d
#
_cell.length_a   1.000
_cell.length_b   1.000
_cell.length_c   1.000
_cell.angle_alpha   90.00
_cell.angle_beta   90.00
_cell.angle_gamma   90.00
#
_symmetry.space_group_name_H-M   'P 1'
#
loop_
_entity.id
_entity.type
_entity.pdbx_description
1 polymer ?
#
loop_
_entity_poly.entity_id
_entity_poly.type
_entity_poly.pdbx_seq_one_letter_code
_entity_poly.pdbx_strand_id
1 'polypeptide(L)'
;MKNQTFRMTMLFDFYGELLTDRQKEFYDLYYNEDLSLSEIAENYGISRQGVRDVIVRAENYMTEIEDKTGLIKRFMQLQPHVEKITDAAEQIKQLNFRRYEDRQLEELAGVI
;
A
#
# COMPACT_ATOMS: atom_id res chain seq x y z
N MET A 1 -15.07 -9.27 -6.62
CA MET A 1 -13.64 -9.14 -6.37
C MET A 1 -13.14 -7.70 -6.48
N LYS A 2 -13.38 -7.01 -7.60
CA LYS A 2 -12.86 -5.65 -7.80
C LYS A 2 -13.54 -4.56 -6.94
N ASN A 3 -14.66 -4.85 -6.29
CA ASN A 3 -15.38 -3.88 -5.45
C ASN A 3 -14.60 -3.44 -4.20
N GLN A 4 -13.53 -4.16 -3.85
CA GLN A 4 -12.69 -3.85 -2.69
C GLN A 4 -11.27 -3.45 -3.11
N THR A 5 -11.13 -2.78 -4.23
CA THR A 5 -9.83 -2.47 -4.85
C THR A 5 -8.88 -1.75 -3.90
N PHE A 6 -9.37 -0.73 -3.17
CA PHE A 6 -8.53 0.02 -2.22
C PHE A 6 -7.94 -0.90 -1.13
N ARG A 7 -8.80 -1.72 -0.51
CA ARG A 7 -8.36 -2.68 0.51
C ARG A 7 -7.34 -3.67 -0.06
N MET A 8 -7.62 -4.20 -1.25
CA MET A 8 -6.74 -5.17 -1.89
C MET A 8 -5.39 -4.55 -2.29
N THR A 9 -5.39 -3.30 -2.72
CA THR A 9 -4.15 -2.57 -3.00
C THR A 9 -3.32 -2.37 -1.73
N MET A 10 -3.95 -2.01 -0.62
CA MET A 10 -3.26 -1.85 0.67
C MET A 10 -2.66 -3.17 1.16
N LEU A 11 -3.40 -4.27 1.06
CA LEU A 11 -2.90 -5.59 1.42
C LEU A 11 -1.66 -5.96 0.59
N PHE A 12 -1.71 -5.70 -0.70
CA PHE A 12 -0.59 -5.98 -1.60
C PHE A 12 0.63 -5.11 -1.29
N ASP A 13 0.42 -3.83 -1.02
CA ASP A 13 1.51 -2.91 -0.67
C ASP A 13 2.24 -3.36 0.60
N PHE A 14 1.50 -3.85 1.60
CA PHE A 14 2.08 -4.27 2.87
C PHE A 14 2.63 -5.69 2.84
N TYR A 15 1.91 -6.62 2.18
CA TYR A 15 2.17 -8.05 2.31
C TYR A 15 2.50 -8.75 0.98
N GLY A 16 2.52 -8.03 -0.14
CA GLY A 16 2.73 -8.63 -1.46
C GLY A 16 4.03 -9.40 -1.58
N GLU A 17 5.08 -8.96 -0.89
CA GLU A 17 6.38 -9.64 -0.93
C GLU A 17 6.36 -11.04 -0.28
N LEU A 18 5.33 -11.34 0.52
CA LEU A 18 5.16 -12.65 1.14
C LEU A 18 4.44 -13.65 0.24
N LEU A 19 3.91 -13.19 -0.89
CA LEU A 19 3.23 -14.05 -1.86
C LEU A 19 4.23 -14.85 -2.69
N THR A 20 3.77 -15.97 -3.25
CA THR A 20 4.55 -16.67 -4.28
C THR A 20 4.65 -15.80 -5.53
N ASP A 21 5.64 -16.07 -6.38
CA ASP A 21 5.84 -15.29 -7.61
C ASP A 21 4.57 -15.27 -8.47
N ARG A 22 3.91 -16.41 -8.62
CA ARG A 22 2.68 -16.52 -9.42
C ARG A 22 1.53 -15.76 -8.80
N GLN A 23 1.34 -15.84 -7.47
CA GLN A 23 0.31 -15.09 -6.76
C GLN A 23 0.54 -13.60 -6.92
N LYS A 24 1.76 -13.16 -6.75
CA LYS A 24 2.16 -11.75 -6.87
C LYS A 24 1.88 -11.22 -8.27
N GLU A 25 2.28 -11.98 -9.29
CA GLU A 25 2.11 -11.61 -10.69
C GLU A 25 0.62 -11.51 -11.07
N PHE A 26 -0.16 -12.54 -10.74
CA PHE A 26 -1.59 -12.56 -11.06
C PHE A 26 -2.36 -11.47 -10.32
N TYR A 27 -2.03 -11.26 -9.06
CA TYR A 27 -2.65 -10.22 -8.25
C TYR A 27 -2.38 -8.83 -8.84
N ASP A 28 -1.14 -8.57 -9.21
CA ASP A 28 -0.72 -7.33 -9.84
C ASP A 28 -1.42 -7.08 -11.17
N LEU A 29 -1.46 -8.08 -12.04
CA LEU A 29 -2.15 -7.97 -13.32
C LEU A 29 -3.64 -7.68 -13.16
N TYR A 30 -4.27 -8.30 -12.17
CA TYR A 30 -5.71 -8.16 -11.96
C TYR A 30 -6.07 -6.81 -11.33
N TYR A 31 -5.39 -6.41 -10.25
CA TYR A 31 -5.75 -5.22 -9.48
C TYR A 31 -5.05 -3.95 -9.95
N ASN A 32 -3.82 -4.03 -10.40
CA ASN A 32 -3.04 -2.85 -10.80
C ASN A 32 -3.05 -2.60 -12.30
N GLU A 33 -2.96 -3.67 -13.10
CA GLU A 33 -2.96 -3.57 -14.56
C GLU A 33 -4.35 -3.71 -15.17
N ASP A 34 -5.35 -3.96 -14.35
CA ASP A 34 -6.77 -4.05 -14.72
C ASP A 34 -7.10 -5.11 -15.80
N LEU A 35 -6.33 -6.21 -15.83
CA LEU A 35 -6.65 -7.32 -16.70
C LEU A 35 -7.82 -8.14 -16.13
N SER A 36 -8.65 -8.69 -16.99
CA SER A 36 -9.69 -9.63 -16.59
C SER A 36 -9.10 -11.01 -16.27
N LEU A 37 -9.86 -11.80 -15.52
CA LEU A 37 -9.47 -13.20 -15.26
C LEU A 37 -9.26 -13.97 -16.56
N SER A 38 -10.12 -13.73 -17.55
CA SER A 38 -10.03 -14.41 -18.86
C SER A 38 -8.77 -13.99 -19.61
N GLU A 39 -8.41 -12.72 -19.59
CA GLU A 39 -7.19 -12.24 -20.23
C GLU A 39 -5.93 -12.85 -19.61
N ILE A 40 -5.89 -12.91 -18.28
CA ILE A 40 -4.76 -13.55 -17.57
C ILE A 40 -4.70 -15.04 -17.92
N ALA A 41 -5.84 -15.74 -17.88
CA ALA A 41 -5.93 -17.15 -18.20
C ALA A 41 -5.41 -17.45 -19.61
N GLU A 42 -5.80 -16.62 -20.56
CA GLU A 42 -5.36 -16.75 -21.95
C GLU A 42 -3.86 -16.56 -22.10
N ASN A 43 -3.32 -15.54 -21.42
CA ASN A 43 -1.88 -15.24 -21.48
C ASN A 43 -1.02 -16.35 -20.88
N TYR A 44 -1.52 -17.07 -19.88
CA TYR A 44 -0.76 -18.09 -19.16
C TYR A 44 -1.14 -19.52 -19.52
N GLY A 45 -2.10 -19.70 -20.41
CA GLY A 45 -2.50 -21.03 -20.86
C GLY A 45 -3.15 -21.89 -19.78
N ILE A 46 -3.85 -21.28 -18.84
CA ILE A 46 -4.59 -21.96 -17.77
C ILE A 46 -6.06 -21.55 -17.81
N SER A 47 -6.89 -22.21 -16.99
CA SER A 47 -8.31 -21.89 -16.95
C SER A 47 -8.57 -20.57 -16.20
N ARG A 48 -9.68 -19.92 -16.54
CA ARG A 48 -10.15 -18.73 -15.82
C ARG A 48 -10.33 -19.04 -14.32
N GLN A 49 -10.89 -20.20 -14.00
CA GLN A 49 -11.06 -20.64 -12.61
C GLN A 49 -9.71 -20.81 -11.91
N GLY A 50 -8.69 -21.32 -12.61
CA GLY A 50 -7.34 -21.46 -12.08
C GLY A 50 -6.74 -20.11 -11.71
N VAL A 51 -6.92 -19.10 -12.54
CA VAL A 51 -6.46 -17.72 -12.23
C VAL A 51 -7.19 -17.20 -11.00
N ARG A 52 -8.51 -17.34 -10.95
CA ARG A 52 -9.33 -16.90 -9.83
C ARG A 52 -8.87 -17.54 -8.51
N ASP A 53 -8.60 -18.85 -8.55
CA ASP A 53 -8.15 -19.57 -7.36
C ASP A 53 -6.83 -19.05 -6.83
N VAL A 54 -5.88 -18.73 -7.70
CA VAL A 54 -4.59 -18.14 -7.30
C VAL A 54 -4.80 -16.78 -6.62
N ILE A 55 -5.63 -15.92 -7.22
CA ILE A 55 -5.88 -14.57 -6.68
C ILE A 55 -6.63 -14.65 -5.35
N VAL A 56 -7.65 -15.50 -5.26
CA VAL A 56 -8.43 -15.65 -4.01
C VAL A 56 -7.56 -16.18 -2.88
N ARG A 57 -6.69 -17.14 -3.16
CA ARG A 57 -5.74 -17.65 -2.15
C ARG A 57 -4.78 -16.56 -1.68
N ALA A 58 -4.30 -15.73 -2.61
CA ALA A 58 -3.44 -14.60 -2.25
C ALA A 58 -4.18 -13.60 -1.35
N GLU A 59 -5.42 -13.25 -1.70
CA GLU A 59 -6.25 -12.36 -0.88
C GLU A 59 -6.48 -12.91 0.51
N ASN A 60 -6.84 -14.18 0.60
CA ASN A 60 -7.10 -14.84 1.89
C ASN A 60 -5.84 -14.90 2.75
N TYR A 61 -4.70 -15.20 2.15
CA TYR A 61 -3.42 -15.24 2.84
C TYR A 61 -3.06 -13.88 3.44
N MET A 62 -3.15 -12.82 2.64
CA MET A 62 -2.83 -11.46 3.10
C MET A 62 -3.84 -10.97 4.13
N THR A 63 -5.12 -11.29 3.97
CA THR A 63 -6.17 -10.95 4.94
C THR A 63 -5.89 -11.63 6.28
N GLU A 64 -5.48 -12.89 6.27
CA GLU A 64 -5.14 -13.62 7.49
C GLU A 64 -3.95 -12.98 8.20
N ILE A 65 -2.93 -12.56 7.46
CA ILE A 65 -1.79 -11.86 8.05
C ILE A 65 -2.23 -10.56 8.69
N GLU A 66 -3.06 -9.79 8.01
CA GLU A 66 -3.58 -8.53 8.56
C GLU A 66 -4.43 -8.78 9.81
N ASP A 67 -5.27 -9.79 9.81
CA ASP A 67 -6.09 -10.13 10.98
C ASP A 67 -5.23 -10.48 12.20
N LYS A 68 -4.08 -11.09 11.97
CA LYS A 68 -3.16 -11.47 13.05
C LYS A 68 -2.24 -10.33 13.49
N THR A 69 -1.76 -9.51 12.57
CA THR A 69 -0.75 -8.48 12.87
C THR A 69 -1.34 -7.10 13.11
N GLY A 70 -2.41 -6.74 12.40
CA GLY A 70 -3.01 -5.42 12.46
C GLY A 70 -2.09 -4.30 11.99
N LEU A 71 -1.09 -4.59 11.15
CA LEU A 71 -0.12 -3.59 10.70
C LEU A 71 -0.76 -2.47 9.89
N ILE A 72 -1.66 -2.80 8.96
CA ILE A 72 -2.35 -1.79 8.15
C ILE A 72 -3.24 -0.94 9.05
N LYS A 73 -3.97 -1.57 9.96
CA LYS A 73 -4.83 -0.86 10.92
C LYS A 73 -4.02 0.14 11.74
N ARG A 74 -2.88 -0.28 12.29
CA ARG A 74 -2.00 0.60 13.06
C ARG A 74 -1.44 1.74 12.20
N PHE A 75 -1.02 1.42 10.99
CA PHE A 75 -0.53 2.43 10.05
C PHE A 75 -1.59 3.50 9.80
N MET A 76 -2.83 3.08 9.51
CA MET A 76 -3.93 4.00 9.25
C MET A 76 -4.28 4.85 10.48
N GLN A 77 -4.14 4.30 11.68
CA GLN A 77 -4.36 5.04 12.93
C GLN A 77 -3.28 6.09 13.19
N LEU A 78 -2.04 5.82 12.78
CA LEU A 78 -0.91 6.75 12.96
C LEU A 78 -0.87 7.85 11.92
N GLN A 79 -1.45 7.63 10.74
CA GLN A 79 -1.35 8.56 9.62
C GLN A 79 -1.78 9.98 9.93
N PRO A 80 -2.91 10.23 10.61
CA PRO A 80 -3.30 11.61 10.97
C PRO A 80 -2.29 12.29 11.89
N HIS A 81 -1.65 11.55 12.77
CA HIS A 81 -0.62 12.10 13.68
C HIS A 81 0.65 12.47 12.93
N VAL A 82 1.07 11.61 12.00
CA VAL A 82 2.22 11.88 11.13
C VAL A 82 1.98 13.12 10.28
N GLU A 83 0.78 13.27 9.73
CA GLU A 83 0.39 14.44 8.94
C GLU A 83 0.46 15.72 9.78
N LYS A 84 -0.03 15.70 11.01
CA LYS A 84 0.05 16.86 11.92
C LYS A 84 1.48 17.26 12.21
N ILE A 85 2.36 16.28 12.44
CA ILE A 85 3.78 16.55 12.71
C ILE A 85 4.44 17.16 11.47
N THR A 86 4.15 16.61 10.30
CA THR A 86 4.68 17.11 9.02
C THR A 86 4.21 18.53 8.74
N ASP A 87 2.93 18.82 8.97
CA ASP A 87 2.38 20.16 8.79
C ASP A 87 3.01 21.15 9.75
N ALA A 88 3.20 20.77 11.00
CA ALA A 88 3.84 21.63 12.00
C ALA A 88 5.29 21.94 11.60
N ALA A 89 6.03 20.93 11.12
CA ALA A 89 7.40 21.13 10.66
C ALA A 89 7.46 22.09 9.47
N GLU A 90 6.52 21.95 8.53
CA GLU A 90 6.43 22.82 7.37
C GLU A 90 6.13 24.28 7.78
N GLN A 91 5.24 24.47 8.74
CA GLN A 91 4.95 25.80 9.28
C GLN A 91 6.19 26.42 9.96
N ILE A 92 6.96 25.62 10.69
CA ILE A 92 8.21 26.06 11.29
C ILE A 92 9.20 26.52 10.21
N LYS A 93 9.35 25.77 9.13
CA LYS A 93 10.21 26.13 8.01
C LYS A 93 9.81 27.45 7.38
N GLN A 94 8.50 27.61 7.12
CA GLN A 94 7.97 28.84 6.53
C GLN A 94 8.19 30.05 7.43
N LEU A 95 7.92 29.90 8.72
CA LEU A 95 8.11 30.97 9.69
C LEU A 95 9.59 31.36 9.82
N ASN A 96 10.48 30.36 9.85
CA ASN A 96 11.90 30.58 9.91
C ASN A 96 12.41 31.34 8.68
N PHE A 97 12.00 30.93 7.49
CA PHE A 97 12.36 31.58 6.24
C PHE A 97 11.93 33.04 6.21
N ARG A 98 10.73 33.34 6.71
CA ARG A 98 10.18 34.71 6.67
C ARG A 98 10.78 35.65 7.71
N ARG A 99 11.15 35.12 8.90
CA ARG A 99 11.46 35.98 10.08
C ARG A 99 12.85 35.77 10.64
N TYR A 100 13.34 34.55 10.65
CA TYR A 100 14.53 34.22 11.44
C TYR A 100 15.69 33.72 10.57
N GLU A 101 15.44 33.01 9.50
CA GLU A 101 16.45 32.39 8.61
C GLU A 101 17.51 31.59 9.40
N ASP A 102 17.08 30.93 10.46
CA ASP A 102 17.97 30.15 11.33
C ASP A 102 18.25 28.81 10.71
N ARG A 103 19.54 28.50 10.47
CA ARG A 103 19.94 27.24 9.85
C ARG A 103 19.60 26.04 10.70
N GLN A 104 19.71 26.15 12.01
CA GLN A 104 19.44 25.08 12.95
C GLN A 104 17.97 24.70 12.97
N LEU A 105 17.07 25.69 12.94
CA LEU A 105 15.64 25.46 12.83
C LEU A 105 15.29 24.80 11.50
N GLU A 106 15.91 25.22 10.41
CA GLU A 106 15.70 24.63 9.09
C GLU A 106 16.11 23.16 9.07
N GLU A 107 17.27 22.84 9.63
CA GLU A 107 17.76 21.47 9.71
C GLU A 107 16.86 20.59 10.58
N LEU A 108 16.48 21.04 11.75
CA LEU A 108 15.63 20.28 12.66
C LEU A 108 14.24 20.02 12.09
N ALA A 109 13.62 21.05 11.50
CA ALA A 109 12.31 20.87 10.85
C ALA A 109 12.39 19.95 9.64
N GLY A 110 13.51 19.94 8.94
CA GLY A 110 13.73 19.06 7.78
C GLY A 110 13.89 17.59 8.13
N VAL A 111 14.25 17.28 9.37
CA VAL A 111 14.37 15.89 9.85
C VAL A 111 13.00 15.24 10.04
N ILE A 112 12.00 16.01 10.36
CA ILE A 112 10.63 15.54 10.55
C ILE A 112 9.95 15.37 9.20
#